data_f050ac662abc03703d833455e19c6868
#
_entry.id   f050ac662abc03703d833455e19c6868
#
_cell.length_a   1.000
_cell.length_b   1.000
_cell.length_c   1.000
_cell.angle_alpha   90.00
_cell.angle_beta   90.00
_cell.angle_gamma   90.00
#
_symmetry.space_group_name_H-M   'P 1'
#
loop_
_entity.id
_entity.type
_entity.pdbx_description
1 polymer ?
#
loop_
_entity_poly.entity_id
_entity_poly.type
_entity_poly.pdbx_seq_one_letter_code
_entity_poly.pdbx_strand_id
1 'polypeptide(L)'
;MKRTLLALFLFLSISAVNAQPASNDSEKVKWFTDARFGMFIHWGLYSAAEGIWKGERLRNGNNYAEWIRYRNRISEEEYVKLAKRFDWDKIDPEQWVLQAKKAGMKYILITAKHHDGIAIWNSKVSDNNLSKLSGTNRDVLKELAAACKKHGMKLGFYYSHWLDWEHPDGWDHNQEITGRVTDEQYNKYWQGKVLPQLRELLTNYGDIAMIWFDMWVDYKTTIVKKEQLDQVIKLIHELQPACLINSRLGFPASYPGISFETMGDNQLGAAYTDHPWETSGTIANSWGYNALENEYKSTSQLLQSLIGNVSLNGGFTLNIGPRANGDVPYEDKTRLDDMGAWLSKNGESIYGCTGLQLRPDQHDWGRITTKKLDGKQMVYLQVYNWPLDKVLRLTGILSKPEKAELITDAGKVALNFTQSGPYTHIQLPDAAGDHFVSVIALQYAQPLALDEKTVAESTFGGLALTGDNLSEKTSAYKKKAFDGVRPSHLIINNDGLLTWQVYVPAAGAYNADISYHNNSKTATPVKITAGDQNLSASLKPTGKVVVEPHDSYTDEFVNDRVGTFKFPKEGFYKITLKADSKEQAELWLNRIWINKK
;
A
#
# COMPACT_ATOMS: atom_id res chain seq x y z
N MET A 1 74.30 3.99 -28.18
CA MET A 1 73.51 3.33 -27.09
C MET A 1 72.13 3.95 -27.09
N LYS A 2 71.18 3.27 -27.74
CA LYS A 2 69.79 3.71 -27.80
C LYS A 2 69.03 2.96 -26.69
N ARG A 3 68.33 3.67 -25.75
CA ARG A 3 67.45 3.11 -24.74
C ARG A 3 66.06 3.19 -25.30
N THR A 4 65.46 2.02 -25.52
CA THR A 4 64.04 1.84 -25.94
C THR A 4 63.19 1.81 -24.66
N LEU A 5 62.26 2.76 -24.50
CA LEU A 5 61.21 2.72 -23.50
C LEU A 5 60.06 1.83 -24.01
N LEU A 6 59.76 0.77 -23.27
CA LEU A 6 58.60 -0.09 -23.48
C LEU A 6 57.42 0.48 -22.66
N ALA A 7 56.41 1.01 -23.31
CA ALA A 7 55.18 1.46 -22.67
C ALA A 7 54.22 0.27 -22.57
N LEU A 8 53.91 -0.15 -21.33
CA LEU A 8 52.95 -1.19 -21.02
C LEU A 8 51.55 -0.57 -21.00
N PHE A 9 50.72 -0.84 -22.02
CA PHE A 9 49.30 -0.50 -22.00
C PHE A 9 48.52 -1.55 -21.21
N LEU A 10 48.03 -1.20 -20.03
CA LEU A 10 47.03 -1.98 -19.28
C LEU A 10 45.65 -1.76 -19.92
N PHE A 11 45.15 -2.75 -20.63
CA PHE A 11 43.73 -2.80 -21.02
C PHE A 11 42.89 -3.21 -19.80
N LEU A 12 42.22 -2.24 -19.18
CA LEU A 12 41.12 -2.49 -18.29
C LEU A 12 39.90 -2.88 -19.14
N SER A 13 39.63 -4.18 -19.23
CA SER A 13 38.34 -4.68 -19.74
C SER A 13 37.22 -4.37 -18.72
N ILE A 14 36.49 -3.30 -18.93
CA ILE A 14 35.22 -3.05 -18.26
C ILE A 14 34.21 -4.08 -18.84
N SER A 15 33.98 -5.13 -18.08
CA SER A 15 32.84 -6.03 -18.36
C SER A 15 31.56 -5.24 -18.08
N ALA A 16 30.96 -4.68 -19.11
CA ALA A 16 29.60 -4.19 -19.05
C ALA A 16 28.71 -5.41 -18.76
N VAL A 17 28.20 -5.52 -17.56
CA VAL A 17 27.09 -6.40 -17.26
C VAL A 17 25.90 -5.84 -18.03
N ASN A 18 25.66 -6.40 -19.21
CA ASN A 18 24.42 -6.20 -19.94
C ASN A 18 23.30 -6.82 -19.11
N ALA A 19 22.63 -6.02 -18.29
CA ALA A 19 21.28 -6.33 -17.83
C ALA A 19 20.41 -6.38 -19.09
N GLN A 20 20.09 -7.59 -19.56
CA GLN A 20 19.07 -7.75 -20.59
C GLN A 20 17.78 -7.11 -20.08
N PRO A 21 17.09 -6.29 -20.88
CA PRO A 21 15.82 -5.71 -20.47
C PRO A 21 14.80 -6.85 -20.28
N ALA A 22 14.07 -6.77 -19.19
CA ALA A 22 12.91 -7.60 -18.86
C ALA A 22 11.73 -7.33 -19.83
N SER A 23 11.92 -7.56 -21.12
CA SER A 23 10.96 -7.17 -22.16
C SER A 23 9.73 -8.09 -22.25
N ASN A 24 9.79 -9.31 -21.72
CA ASN A 24 8.63 -10.23 -21.72
C ASN A 24 7.80 -10.13 -20.41
N ASP A 25 8.38 -9.70 -19.30
CA ASP A 25 7.65 -9.62 -18.03
C ASP A 25 6.78 -8.36 -17.93
N SER A 26 7.16 -7.25 -18.55
CA SER A 26 6.37 -6.01 -18.54
C SER A 26 5.02 -6.16 -19.25
N GLU A 27 4.98 -6.87 -20.38
CA GLU A 27 3.74 -7.16 -21.12
C GLU A 27 2.84 -8.12 -20.35
N LYS A 28 3.43 -9.14 -19.74
CA LYS A 28 2.74 -10.15 -18.92
C LYS A 28 2.01 -9.52 -17.73
N VAL A 29 2.64 -8.57 -17.04
CA VAL A 29 2.06 -7.93 -15.84
C VAL A 29 1.20 -6.70 -16.15
N LYS A 30 1.20 -6.22 -17.39
CA LYS A 30 0.52 -4.99 -17.79
C LYS A 30 -0.97 -4.98 -17.42
N TRP A 31 -1.68 -6.09 -17.63
CA TRP A 31 -3.09 -6.18 -17.27
C TRP A 31 -3.32 -5.95 -15.77
N PHE A 32 -2.41 -6.43 -14.91
CA PHE A 32 -2.49 -6.30 -13.46
C PHE A 32 -2.20 -4.86 -13.01
N THR A 33 -1.15 -4.24 -13.57
CA THR A 33 -0.83 -2.85 -13.29
C THR A 33 -1.88 -1.87 -13.84
N ASP A 34 -2.56 -2.19 -14.95
CA ASP A 34 -3.66 -1.40 -15.47
C ASP A 34 -4.96 -1.60 -14.66
N ALA A 35 -5.18 -2.79 -14.14
CA ALA A 35 -6.37 -3.15 -13.34
C ALA A 35 -6.46 -2.37 -12.03
N ARG A 36 -5.36 -2.26 -11.30
CA ARG A 36 -5.21 -1.56 -10.02
C ARG A 36 -6.10 -2.04 -8.86
N PHE A 37 -7.25 -2.68 -9.15
CA PHE A 37 -8.23 -3.06 -8.15
C PHE A 37 -8.81 -4.45 -8.41
N GLY A 38 -8.74 -5.32 -7.39
CA GLY A 38 -9.24 -6.70 -7.42
C GLY A 38 -10.02 -7.07 -6.17
N MET A 39 -10.76 -8.20 -6.24
CA MET A 39 -11.45 -8.82 -5.10
C MET A 39 -10.64 -10.00 -4.59
N PHE A 40 -10.46 -10.07 -3.28
CA PHE A 40 -10.02 -11.27 -2.59
C PHE A 40 -11.23 -11.91 -1.92
N ILE A 41 -11.36 -13.23 -1.97
CA ILE A 41 -12.44 -13.98 -1.32
C ILE A 41 -11.82 -14.98 -0.36
N HIS A 42 -12.00 -14.78 0.94
CA HIS A 42 -11.66 -15.77 1.96
C HIS A 42 -12.91 -16.57 2.31
N TRP A 43 -13.01 -17.78 1.73
CA TRP A 43 -14.13 -18.68 1.93
C TRP A 43 -13.64 -20.14 2.03
N GLY A 44 -14.08 -20.83 3.08
CA GLY A 44 -13.64 -22.18 3.40
C GLY A 44 -14.39 -22.71 4.64
N LEU A 45 -13.94 -23.82 5.24
CA LEU A 45 -14.60 -24.41 6.43
C LEU A 45 -14.75 -23.41 7.58
N TYR A 46 -13.79 -22.50 7.74
CA TYR A 46 -13.84 -21.43 8.75
C TYR A 46 -15.06 -20.50 8.57
N SER A 47 -15.58 -20.34 7.36
CA SER A 47 -16.81 -19.56 7.14
C SER A 47 -18.03 -20.15 7.88
N ALA A 48 -18.05 -21.46 8.10
CA ALA A 48 -19.11 -22.14 8.85
C ALA A 48 -18.89 -22.12 10.38
N ALA A 49 -17.67 -21.76 10.83
CA ALA A 49 -17.40 -21.52 12.23
C ALA A 49 -17.77 -20.08 12.65
N GLU A 50 -17.80 -19.14 11.70
CA GLU A 50 -18.21 -17.76 11.92
C GLU A 50 -17.41 -17.01 13.02
N GLY A 51 -16.13 -17.38 13.23
CA GLY A 51 -15.30 -16.83 14.31
C GLY A 51 -15.65 -17.33 15.72
N ILE A 52 -16.56 -18.32 15.86
CA ILE A 52 -17.04 -18.84 17.12
C ILE A 52 -16.90 -20.37 17.15
N TRP A 53 -16.34 -20.91 18.23
CA TRP A 53 -16.24 -22.36 18.43
C TRP A 53 -16.81 -22.78 19.79
N LYS A 54 -17.90 -23.57 19.77
CA LYS A 54 -18.61 -24.06 20.97
C LYS A 54 -18.91 -22.94 21.99
N GLY A 55 -19.31 -21.76 21.49
CA GLY A 55 -19.61 -20.56 22.30
C GLY A 55 -18.40 -19.71 22.67
N GLU A 56 -17.20 -20.13 22.35
CA GLU A 56 -15.97 -19.37 22.60
C GLU A 56 -15.57 -18.56 21.35
N ARG A 57 -15.14 -17.32 21.56
CA ARG A 57 -14.50 -16.48 20.53
C ARG A 57 -13.15 -17.06 20.13
N LEU A 58 -12.62 -16.53 19.05
CA LEU A 58 -11.22 -16.73 18.66
C LEU A 58 -10.30 -16.45 19.85
N ARG A 59 -9.43 -17.42 20.16
CA ARG A 59 -8.42 -17.28 21.21
C ARG A 59 -7.21 -16.53 20.67
N ASN A 60 -6.62 -15.69 21.52
CA ASN A 60 -5.33 -15.01 21.31
C ASN A 60 -5.17 -14.27 19.95
N GLY A 61 -5.15 -12.95 19.98
CA GLY A 61 -4.74 -12.07 18.87
C GLY A 61 -5.89 -11.51 18.03
N ASN A 62 -5.64 -11.29 16.77
CA ASN A 62 -6.53 -10.63 15.81
C ASN A 62 -7.82 -11.44 15.60
N ASN A 63 -8.90 -10.79 15.22
CA ASN A 63 -10.20 -11.41 14.92
C ASN A 63 -10.25 -12.26 13.63
N TYR A 64 -9.13 -12.87 13.20
CA TYR A 64 -8.99 -13.60 11.95
C TYR A 64 -9.71 -14.96 12.01
N ALA A 65 -10.95 -15.00 11.54
CA ALA A 65 -11.82 -16.18 11.61
C ALA A 65 -11.26 -17.40 10.86
N GLU A 66 -10.48 -17.20 9.80
CA GLU A 66 -9.82 -18.26 9.04
C GLU A 66 -8.73 -19.00 9.85
N TRP A 67 -8.28 -18.42 10.97
CA TRP A 67 -7.34 -19.03 11.91
C TRP A 67 -8.03 -19.82 13.04
N ILE A 68 -9.35 -19.94 13.04
CA ILE A 68 -10.10 -20.51 14.18
C ILE A 68 -9.68 -21.95 14.51
N ARG A 69 -9.40 -22.79 13.50
CA ARG A 69 -8.91 -24.15 13.73
C ARG A 69 -7.66 -24.16 14.61
N TYR A 70 -6.68 -23.35 14.23
CA TYR A 70 -5.38 -23.27 14.90
C TYR A 70 -5.50 -22.64 16.29
N ARG A 71 -6.12 -21.49 16.39
CA ARG A 71 -6.20 -20.72 17.64
C ARG A 71 -7.07 -21.39 18.71
N ASN A 72 -8.19 -21.99 18.31
CA ASN A 72 -9.06 -22.69 19.23
C ASN A 72 -8.71 -24.17 19.38
N ARG A 73 -7.59 -24.62 18.77
CA ARG A 73 -7.05 -25.99 18.84
C ARG A 73 -8.10 -27.03 18.49
N ILE A 74 -8.83 -26.81 17.39
CA ILE A 74 -9.89 -27.70 16.95
C ILE A 74 -9.26 -28.89 16.27
N SER A 75 -9.60 -30.10 16.77
CA SER A 75 -9.15 -31.34 16.14
C SER A 75 -9.67 -31.47 14.71
N GLU A 76 -8.95 -32.17 13.86
CA GLU A 76 -9.38 -32.42 12.48
C GLU A 76 -10.77 -33.06 12.43
N GLU A 77 -11.01 -34.11 13.26
CA GLU A 77 -12.30 -34.80 13.33
C GLU A 77 -13.48 -33.86 13.61
N GLU A 78 -13.27 -32.87 14.47
CA GLU A 78 -14.32 -31.88 14.78
C GLU A 78 -14.43 -30.80 13.70
N TYR A 79 -13.28 -30.35 13.14
CA TYR A 79 -13.25 -29.28 12.16
C TYR A 79 -13.93 -29.66 10.84
N VAL A 80 -13.69 -30.87 10.33
CA VAL A 80 -14.28 -31.35 9.07
C VAL A 80 -15.80 -31.47 9.14
N LYS A 81 -16.38 -31.62 10.36
CA LYS A 81 -17.86 -31.64 10.54
C LYS A 81 -18.51 -30.32 10.13
N LEU A 82 -17.77 -29.21 10.12
CA LEU A 82 -18.24 -27.91 9.65
C LEU A 82 -18.71 -27.94 8.19
N ALA A 83 -18.18 -28.86 7.36
CA ALA A 83 -18.61 -29.03 5.96
C ALA A 83 -20.12 -29.31 5.82
N LYS A 84 -20.75 -29.90 6.84
CA LYS A 84 -22.20 -30.18 6.85
C LYS A 84 -23.07 -28.95 7.10
N ARG A 85 -22.47 -27.80 7.46
CA ARG A 85 -23.20 -26.54 7.68
C ARG A 85 -23.35 -25.67 6.43
N PHE A 86 -22.74 -26.08 5.32
CA PHE A 86 -22.84 -25.35 4.05
C PHE A 86 -24.20 -25.57 3.41
N ASP A 87 -24.87 -24.47 3.08
CA ASP A 87 -26.16 -24.49 2.37
C ASP A 87 -25.91 -24.41 0.86
N TRP A 88 -25.66 -25.57 0.26
CA TRP A 88 -25.26 -25.68 -1.15
C TRP A 88 -26.30 -25.15 -2.13
N ASP A 89 -27.57 -25.09 -1.76
CA ASP A 89 -28.64 -24.59 -2.63
C ASP A 89 -28.56 -23.05 -2.76
N LYS A 90 -27.98 -22.38 -1.78
CA LYS A 90 -27.81 -20.92 -1.78
C LYS A 90 -26.47 -20.44 -2.33
N ILE A 91 -25.47 -21.31 -2.37
CA ILE A 91 -24.13 -20.92 -2.86
C ILE A 91 -24.19 -20.67 -4.35
N ASP A 92 -23.96 -19.44 -4.77
CA ASP A 92 -23.90 -19.00 -6.16
C ASP A 92 -22.63 -18.17 -6.42
N PRO A 93 -21.54 -18.78 -6.90
CA PRO A 93 -20.29 -18.09 -7.20
C PRO A 93 -20.43 -16.98 -8.27
N GLU A 94 -21.45 -17.03 -9.12
CA GLU A 94 -21.70 -15.96 -10.09
C GLU A 94 -22.04 -14.63 -9.40
N GLN A 95 -22.71 -14.67 -8.23
CA GLN A 95 -23.02 -13.46 -7.46
C GLN A 95 -21.75 -12.76 -6.96
N TRP A 96 -20.72 -13.50 -6.60
CA TRP A 96 -19.42 -12.91 -6.22
C TRP A 96 -18.79 -12.18 -7.41
N VAL A 97 -18.87 -12.77 -8.61
CA VAL A 97 -18.35 -12.15 -9.84
C VAL A 97 -19.13 -10.88 -10.19
N LEU A 98 -20.46 -10.92 -10.08
CA LEU A 98 -21.32 -9.76 -10.33
C LEU A 98 -21.05 -8.64 -9.32
N GLN A 99 -20.87 -8.98 -8.05
CA GLN A 99 -20.54 -8.02 -7.00
C GLN A 99 -19.14 -7.38 -7.25
N ALA A 100 -18.13 -8.17 -7.60
CA ALA A 100 -16.82 -7.67 -7.95
C ALA A 100 -16.86 -6.71 -9.15
N LYS A 101 -17.60 -7.10 -10.20
CA LYS A 101 -17.79 -6.26 -11.39
C LYS A 101 -18.52 -4.96 -11.07
N LYS A 102 -19.59 -5.02 -10.27
CA LYS A 102 -20.34 -3.84 -9.79
C LYS A 102 -19.45 -2.91 -8.97
N ALA A 103 -18.57 -3.47 -8.12
CA ALA A 103 -17.59 -2.72 -7.35
C ALA A 103 -16.45 -2.12 -8.19
N GLY A 104 -16.40 -2.35 -9.50
CA GLY A 104 -15.36 -1.85 -10.40
C GLY A 104 -14.08 -2.68 -10.43
N MET A 105 -14.02 -3.82 -9.74
CA MET A 105 -12.87 -4.72 -9.70
C MET A 105 -12.62 -5.39 -11.05
N LYS A 106 -11.38 -5.75 -11.34
CA LYS A 106 -10.95 -6.29 -12.64
C LYS A 106 -10.52 -7.76 -12.58
N TYR A 107 -10.28 -8.28 -11.40
CA TYR A 107 -9.92 -9.67 -11.16
C TYR A 107 -10.47 -10.15 -9.81
N ILE A 108 -10.56 -11.47 -9.68
CA ILE A 108 -10.95 -12.15 -8.45
C ILE A 108 -9.83 -13.11 -8.05
N LEU A 109 -9.52 -13.12 -6.77
CA LEU A 109 -8.64 -14.06 -6.10
C LEU A 109 -9.44 -14.77 -5.02
N ILE A 110 -9.39 -16.11 -4.97
CA ILE A 110 -10.12 -16.90 -3.96
C ILE A 110 -9.18 -17.88 -3.26
N THR A 111 -9.39 -18.09 -1.96
CA THR A 111 -8.66 -19.09 -1.18
C THR A 111 -9.03 -20.51 -1.62
N ALA A 112 -8.31 -21.02 -2.62
CA ALA A 112 -8.49 -22.42 -3.07
C ALA A 112 -8.12 -23.41 -1.95
N LYS A 113 -7.00 -23.18 -1.24
CA LYS A 113 -6.60 -23.88 -0.02
C LYS A 113 -5.94 -22.89 0.93
N HIS A 114 -6.55 -22.65 2.10
CA HIS A 114 -5.95 -21.88 3.17
C HIS A 114 -5.04 -22.75 4.07
N HIS A 115 -4.49 -22.21 5.15
CA HIS A 115 -3.61 -22.91 6.10
C HIS A 115 -4.28 -24.11 6.77
N ASP A 116 -5.61 -24.13 6.85
CA ASP A 116 -6.38 -25.25 7.38
C ASP A 116 -6.24 -26.54 6.56
N GLY A 117 -5.64 -26.45 5.37
CA GLY A 117 -5.29 -27.57 4.49
C GLY A 117 -6.43 -28.11 3.65
N ILE A 118 -7.65 -27.54 3.79
CA ILE A 118 -8.84 -28.03 3.11
C ILE A 118 -8.94 -27.41 1.71
N ALA A 119 -9.00 -28.26 0.69
CA ALA A 119 -9.26 -27.84 -0.68
C ALA A 119 -10.74 -27.48 -0.85
N ILE A 120 -11.08 -26.29 -1.36
CA ILE A 120 -12.49 -25.94 -1.62
C ILE A 120 -13.01 -26.47 -2.97
N TRP A 121 -12.16 -27.11 -3.77
CA TRP A 121 -12.53 -27.78 -5.03
C TRP A 121 -12.52 -29.30 -4.86
N ASN A 122 -13.06 -30.01 -5.86
CA ASN A 122 -13.10 -31.48 -5.89
C ASN A 122 -11.72 -32.06 -6.23
N SER A 123 -10.74 -31.83 -5.34
CA SER A 123 -9.38 -32.36 -5.48
C SER A 123 -9.37 -33.89 -5.49
N LYS A 124 -8.55 -34.47 -6.36
CA LYS A 124 -8.27 -35.92 -6.39
C LYS A 124 -7.04 -36.30 -5.57
N VAL A 125 -6.32 -35.28 -5.08
CA VAL A 125 -5.08 -35.44 -4.31
C VAL A 125 -5.35 -35.66 -2.84
N SER A 126 -6.41 -35.03 -2.29
CA SER A 126 -6.79 -35.17 -0.87
C SER A 126 -8.27 -35.45 -0.73
N ASP A 127 -8.59 -36.38 0.16
CA ASP A 127 -9.97 -36.69 0.56
C ASP A 127 -10.56 -35.58 1.45
N ASN A 128 -9.72 -34.79 2.09
CA ASN A 128 -10.12 -33.60 2.84
C ASN A 128 -10.33 -32.41 1.88
N ASN A 129 -11.35 -32.50 1.07
CA ASN A 129 -11.85 -31.42 0.24
C ASN A 129 -13.34 -31.14 0.54
N LEU A 130 -13.73 -29.89 0.36
CA LEU A 130 -15.04 -29.41 0.76
C LEU A 130 -16.19 -30.17 0.08
N SER A 131 -16.06 -30.52 -1.20
CA SER A 131 -17.07 -31.27 -1.94
C SER A 131 -17.30 -32.65 -1.32
N LYS A 132 -16.24 -33.40 -1.04
CA LYS A 132 -16.33 -34.74 -0.44
C LYS A 132 -16.82 -34.69 1.01
N LEU A 133 -16.28 -33.78 1.81
CA LEU A 133 -16.65 -33.64 3.22
C LEU A 133 -18.13 -33.23 3.40
N SER A 134 -18.65 -32.39 2.55
CA SER A 134 -20.06 -31.97 2.58
C SER A 134 -21.01 -32.98 1.93
N GLY A 135 -20.48 -33.85 1.07
CA GLY A 135 -21.27 -34.84 0.31
C GLY A 135 -21.96 -34.24 -0.92
N THR A 136 -21.48 -33.10 -1.42
CA THR A 136 -21.95 -32.50 -2.67
C THR A 136 -21.13 -33.01 -3.86
N ASN A 137 -21.70 -32.95 -5.06
CA ASN A 137 -20.98 -33.18 -6.32
C ASN A 137 -20.53 -31.85 -6.96
N ARG A 138 -20.80 -30.70 -6.33
CA ARG A 138 -20.46 -29.38 -6.87
C ARG A 138 -18.98 -29.08 -6.65
N ASP A 139 -18.42 -28.35 -7.61
CA ASP A 139 -17.05 -27.79 -7.55
C ASP A 139 -17.17 -26.27 -7.70
N VAL A 140 -17.08 -25.57 -6.56
CA VAL A 140 -17.23 -24.11 -6.49
C VAL A 140 -16.21 -23.38 -7.35
N LEU A 141 -14.96 -23.88 -7.43
CA LEU A 141 -13.96 -23.24 -8.28
C LEU A 141 -14.29 -23.38 -9.77
N LYS A 142 -14.88 -24.49 -10.18
CA LYS A 142 -15.31 -24.70 -11.56
C LYS A 142 -16.47 -23.76 -11.92
N GLU A 143 -17.41 -23.59 -11.01
CA GLU A 143 -18.54 -22.67 -11.18
C GLU A 143 -18.04 -21.21 -11.22
N LEU A 144 -17.13 -20.83 -10.30
CA LEU A 144 -16.52 -19.51 -10.28
C LEU A 144 -15.72 -19.23 -11.56
N ALA A 145 -14.93 -20.19 -12.04
CA ALA A 145 -14.16 -20.06 -13.28
C ALA A 145 -15.09 -19.85 -14.50
N ALA A 146 -16.19 -20.59 -14.57
CA ALA A 146 -17.21 -20.41 -15.60
C ALA A 146 -17.85 -19.01 -15.56
N ALA A 147 -18.19 -18.54 -14.35
CA ALA A 147 -18.74 -17.20 -14.14
C ALA A 147 -17.73 -16.10 -14.49
N CYS A 148 -16.46 -16.23 -14.06
CA CYS A 148 -15.40 -15.29 -14.43
C CYS A 148 -15.23 -15.20 -15.95
N LYS A 149 -15.19 -16.33 -16.65
CA LYS A 149 -15.13 -16.39 -18.11
C LYS A 149 -16.34 -15.70 -18.76
N LYS A 150 -17.54 -15.99 -18.29
CA LYS A 150 -18.82 -15.40 -18.77
C LYS A 150 -18.82 -13.87 -18.66
N HIS A 151 -18.29 -13.33 -17.58
CA HIS A 151 -18.31 -11.89 -17.28
C HIS A 151 -17.03 -11.14 -17.63
N GLY A 152 -16.03 -11.81 -18.25
CA GLY A 152 -14.75 -11.21 -18.64
C GLY A 152 -13.87 -10.81 -17.44
N MET A 153 -14.03 -11.51 -16.31
CA MET A 153 -13.26 -11.30 -15.10
C MET A 153 -12.04 -12.23 -15.06
N LYS A 154 -10.87 -11.72 -14.72
CA LYS A 154 -9.68 -12.57 -14.53
C LYS A 154 -9.76 -13.31 -13.20
N LEU A 155 -9.35 -14.58 -13.19
CA LEU A 155 -9.40 -15.45 -12.00
C LEU A 155 -7.99 -15.80 -11.54
N GLY A 156 -7.73 -15.68 -10.25
CA GLY A 156 -6.55 -16.18 -9.57
C GLY A 156 -6.92 -17.05 -8.38
N PHE A 157 -5.97 -17.85 -7.93
CA PHE A 157 -6.12 -18.70 -6.75
C PHE A 157 -5.08 -18.35 -5.70
N TYR A 158 -5.52 -18.17 -4.46
CA TYR A 158 -4.66 -18.22 -3.30
C TYR A 158 -4.39 -19.70 -2.95
N TYR A 159 -3.15 -20.04 -2.70
CA TYR A 159 -2.76 -21.37 -2.28
C TYR A 159 -1.71 -21.33 -1.16
N SER A 160 -2.10 -21.76 0.04
CA SER A 160 -1.17 -21.95 1.15
C SER A 160 -0.25 -23.13 0.87
N HIS A 161 0.96 -22.84 0.39
CA HIS A 161 1.95 -23.86 0.07
C HIS A 161 2.83 -24.25 1.27
N TRP A 162 3.12 -23.26 2.12
CA TRP A 162 4.00 -23.38 3.27
C TRP A 162 3.32 -24.04 4.46
N LEU A 163 2.14 -23.55 4.86
CA LEU A 163 1.38 -24.05 5.98
C LEU A 163 0.28 -25.01 5.52
N ASP A 164 0.13 -26.11 6.25
CA ASP A 164 -0.96 -27.07 6.08
C ASP A 164 -1.22 -27.78 7.40
N TRP A 165 -2.29 -27.39 8.09
CA TRP A 165 -2.64 -27.92 9.42
C TRP A 165 -3.40 -29.24 9.35
N GLU A 166 -3.74 -29.71 8.15
CA GLU A 166 -4.48 -30.95 7.93
C GLU A 166 -3.53 -32.13 7.65
N HIS A 167 -2.49 -31.90 6.83
CA HIS A 167 -1.63 -33.00 6.39
C HIS A 167 -0.65 -33.42 7.51
N PRO A 168 -0.49 -34.74 7.79
CA PRO A 168 0.39 -35.20 8.88
C PRO A 168 1.87 -34.84 8.68
N ASP A 169 2.31 -34.69 7.43
CA ASP A 169 3.65 -34.21 7.06
C ASP A 169 3.66 -32.71 6.67
N GLY A 170 2.54 -32.01 6.91
CA GLY A 170 2.41 -30.57 6.72
C GLY A 170 3.16 -29.80 7.79
N TRP A 171 3.13 -28.49 7.71
CA TRP A 171 3.83 -27.59 8.62
C TRP A 171 2.90 -26.55 9.22
N ASP A 172 3.02 -26.29 10.50
CA ASP A 172 2.61 -25.04 11.12
C ASP A 172 3.82 -24.38 11.80
N HIS A 173 3.87 -23.05 11.81
CA HIS A 173 5.05 -22.29 12.24
C HIS A 173 5.43 -22.48 13.72
N ASN A 174 4.51 -22.96 14.55
CA ASN A 174 4.76 -23.28 15.96
C ASN A 174 4.77 -24.79 16.24
N GLN A 175 4.46 -25.62 15.25
CA GLN A 175 4.33 -27.08 15.35
C GLN A 175 3.36 -27.52 16.46
N GLU A 176 2.31 -26.76 16.68
CA GLU A 176 1.30 -27.02 17.72
C GLU A 176 0.23 -28.03 17.30
N ILE A 177 -0.07 -28.10 15.98
CA ILE A 177 -1.03 -29.02 15.38
C ILE A 177 -0.32 -30.18 14.70
N THR A 178 0.64 -29.86 13.84
CA THR A 178 1.35 -30.86 13.00
C THR A 178 2.44 -31.61 13.75
N GLY A 179 2.85 -31.11 14.93
CA GLY A 179 3.98 -31.65 15.67
C GLY A 179 5.32 -31.39 14.98
N ARG A 180 6.36 -32.12 15.40
CA ARG A 180 7.71 -31.94 14.86
C ARG A 180 7.86 -32.68 13.55
N VAL A 181 7.89 -31.94 12.43
CA VAL A 181 8.03 -32.47 11.06
C VAL A 181 9.48 -32.35 10.61
N THR A 182 10.03 -33.41 10.02
CA THR A 182 11.38 -33.44 9.43
C THR A 182 11.36 -32.93 8.00
N ASP A 183 12.54 -32.55 7.46
CA ASP A 183 12.69 -32.15 6.05
C ASP A 183 12.19 -33.26 5.07
N GLU A 184 12.43 -34.55 5.40
CA GLU A 184 11.98 -35.68 4.57
C GLU A 184 10.45 -35.79 4.56
N GLN A 185 9.81 -35.69 5.73
CA GLN A 185 8.35 -35.69 5.87
C GLN A 185 7.74 -34.51 5.11
N TYR A 186 8.27 -33.30 5.33
CA TYR A 186 7.80 -32.12 4.62
C TYR A 186 7.96 -32.25 3.10
N ASN A 187 9.04 -32.87 2.63
CA ASN A 187 9.19 -33.13 1.20
C ASN A 187 8.14 -34.13 0.66
N LYS A 188 7.70 -35.12 1.46
CA LYS A 188 6.58 -36.01 1.08
C LYS A 188 5.29 -35.22 0.90
N TYR A 189 4.98 -34.30 1.84
CA TYR A 189 3.87 -33.37 1.71
C TYR A 189 4.00 -32.53 0.43
N TRP A 190 5.19 -31.96 0.17
CA TRP A 190 5.42 -31.12 -1.00
C TRP A 190 5.19 -31.86 -2.32
N GLN A 191 5.78 -33.03 -2.48
CA GLN A 191 5.65 -33.83 -3.69
C GLN A 191 4.28 -34.50 -3.81
N GLY A 192 3.68 -34.91 -2.71
CA GLY A 192 2.40 -35.64 -2.67
C GLY A 192 1.16 -34.77 -2.68
N LYS A 193 1.25 -33.53 -2.18
CA LYS A 193 0.07 -32.64 -2.08
C LYS A 193 0.28 -31.30 -2.79
N VAL A 194 1.35 -30.56 -2.50
CA VAL A 194 1.53 -29.19 -3.03
C VAL A 194 1.60 -29.17 -4.54
N LEU A 195 2.55 -29.89 -5.14
CA LEU A 195 2.73 -29.88 -6.59
C LEU A 195 1.54 -30.51 -7.34
N PRO A 196 0.97 -31.66 -6.91
CA PRO A 196 -0.21 -32.22 -7.55
C PRO A 196 -1.44 -31.33 -7.47
N GLN A 197 -1.73 -30.70 -6.33
CA GLN A 197 -2.86 -29.77 -6.19
C GLN A 197 -2.67 -28.50 -7.03
N LEU A 198 -1.48 -27.91 -7.09
CA LEU A 198 -1.19 -26.80 -8.01
C LEU A 198 -1.39 -27.21 -9.47
N ARG A 199 -1.01 -28.44 -9.85
CA ARG A 199 -1.28 -28.96 -11.19
C ARG A 199 -2.77 -29.04 -11.47
N GLU A 200 -3.60 -29.53 -10.53
CA GLU A 200 -5.06 -29.54 -10.68
C GLU A 200 -5.60 -28.13 -10.93
N LEU A 201 -5.18 -27.15 -10.10
CA LEU A 201 -5.62 -25.75 -10.22
C LEU A 201 -5.23 -25.12 -11.56
N LEU A 202 -4.05 -25.44 -12.08
CA LEU A 202 -3.52 -24.90 -13.33
C LEU A 202 -4.05 -25.58 -14.59
N THR A 203 -4.71 -26.76 -14.48
CA THR A 203 -5.16 -27.53 -15.65
C THR A 203 -6.68 -27.68 -15.77
N ASN A 204 -7.44 -27.54 -14.67
CA ASN A 204 -8.86 -27.89 -14.65
C ASN A 204 -9.81 -26.70 -14.76
N TYR A 205 -9.32 -25.45 -14.66
CA TYR A 205 -10.15 -24.25 -14.50
C TYR A 205 -9.97 -23.21 -15.60
N GLY A 206 -9.31 -23.58 -16.71
CA GLY A 206 -9.04 -22.67 -17.82
C GLY A 206 -7.85 -21.75 -17.56
N ASP A 207 -7.89 -20.55 -18.09
CA ASP A 207 -6.80 -19.57 -17.97
C ASP A 207 -6.76 -18.98 -16.56
N ILE A 208 -5.66 -19.20 -15.85
CA ILE A 208 -5.43 -18.70 -14.49
C ILE A 208 -4.55 -17.46 -14.55
N ALA A 209 -5.07 -16.34 -14.09
CA ALA A 209 -4.40 -15.06 -14.15
C ALA A 209 -3.24 -14.94 -13.15
N MET A 210 -3.38 -15.54 -11.95
CA MET A 210 -2.33 -15.57 -10.93
C MET A 210 -2.49 -16.75 -9.95
N ILE A 211 -1.38 -17.20 -9.40
CA ILE A 211 -1.35 -17.98 -8.15
C ILE A 211 -0.72 -17.09 -7.07
N TRP A 212 -1.49 -16.87 -6.01
CA TRP A 212 -1.12 -16.05 -4.87
C TRP A 212 -0.73 -16.95 -3.71
N PHE A 213 0.53 -16.84 -3.28
CA PHE A 213 1.11 -17.60 -2.18
C PHE A 213 1.18 -16.76 -0.92
N ASP A 214 1.36 -17.41 0.24
CA ASP A 214 1.28 -16.72 1.53
C ASP A 214 2.39 -17.16 2.49
N MET A 215 3.61 -16.80 2.17
CA MET A 215 4.75 -16.86 3.08
C MET A 215 5.19 -15.44 3.42
N TRP A 216 5.01 -15.06 4.69
CA TRP A 216 5.31 -13.70 5.18
C TRP A 216 6.68 -13.56 5.85
N VAL A 217 7.50 -14.63 5.79
CA VAL A 217 8.88 -14.68 6.32
C VAL A 217 9.83 -15.14 5.23
N ASP A 218 11.13 -14.90 5.41
CA ASP A 218 12.16 -15.44 4.52
C ASP A 218 12.14 -16.98 4.59
N TYR A 219 12.03 -17.66 3.45
CA TYR A 219 12.00 -19.12 3.38
C TYR A 219 13.19 -19.77 4.08
N LYS A 220 14.36 -19.11 4.12
CA LYS A 220 15.56 -19.61 4.79
C LYS A 220 15.38 -19.81 6.30
N THR A 221 14.36 -19.16 6.89
CA THR A 221 14.01 -19.32 8.31
C THR A 221 12.90 -20.37 8.53
N THR A 222 12.51 -21.09 7.47
CA THR A 222 11.43 -22.08 7.49
C THR A 222 11.94 -23.47 7.12
N ILE A 223 11.03 -24.45 7.07
CA ILE A 223 11.33 -25.81 6.59
C ILE A 223 11.44 -25.87 5.06
N VAL A 224 10.93 -24.87 4.34
CA VAL A 224 10.86 -24.83 2.88
C VAL A 224 12.25 -24.68 2.28
N LYS A 225 12.55 -25.43 1.22
CA LYS A 225 13.82 -25.34 0.51
C LYS A 225 13.66 -24.54 -0.79
N LYS A 226 14.75 -23.88 -1.17
CA LYS A 226 14.80 -23.11 -2.42
C LYS A 226 14.35 -23.93 -3.65
N GLU A 227 14.84 -25.16 -3.73
CA GLU A 227 14.55 -26.09 -4.83
C GLU A 227 13.06 -26.42 -4.93
N GLN A 228 12.35 -26.46 -3.80
CA GLN A 228 10.90 -26.66 -3.75
C GLN A 228 10.15 -25.45 -4.34
N LEU A 229 10.57 -24.24 -4.00
CA LEU A 229 10.01 -23.01 -4.56
C LEU A 229 10.28 -22.89 -6.07
N ASP A 230 11.49 -23.24 -6.52
CA ASP A 230 11.84 -23.27 -7.94
C ASP A 230 10.99 -24.29 -8.72
N GLN A 231 10.67 -25.45 -8.13
CA GLN A 231 9.74 -26.43 -8.71
C GLN A 231 8.35 -25.83 -8.96
N VAL A 232 7.86 -25.02 -8.03
CA VAL A 232 6.55 -24.34 -8.17
C VAL A 232 6.60 -23.33 -9.31
N ILE A 233 7.62 -22.47 -9.37
CA ILE A 233 7.78 -21.50 -10.47
C ILE A 233 7.82 -22.24 -11.82
N LYS A 234 8.62 -23.31 -11.91
CA LYS A 234 8.74 -24.10 -13.12
C LYS A 234 7.39 -24.72 -13.52
N LEU A 235 6.68 -25.35 -12.57
CA LEU A 235 5.36 -25.94 -12.82
C LEU A 235 4.36 -24.94 -13.37
N ILE A 236 4.28 -23.74 -12.76
CA ILE A 236 3.36 -22.69 -13.19
C ILE A 236 3.71 -22.22 -14.59
N HIS A 237 4.98 -21.93 -14.86
CA HIS A 237 5.40 -21.45 -16.19
C HIS A 237 5.25 -22.50 -17.30
N GLU A 238 5.40 -23.78 -16.99
CA GLU A 238 5.17 -24.87 -17.93
C GLU A 238 3.70 -25.03 -18.30
N LEU A 239 2.79 -24.87 -17.34
CA LEU A 239 1.35 -25.10 -17.55
C LEU A 239 0.60 -23.82 -17.95
N GLN A 240 0.98 -22.70 -17.40
CA GLN A 240 0.32 -21.38 -17.58
C GLN A 240 1.39 -20.27 -17.68
N PRO A 241 2.07 -20.10 -18.82
CA PRO A 241 3.16 -19.11 -18.95
C PRO A 241 2.75 -17.66 -18.64
N ALA A 242 1.48 -17.32 -18.83
CA ALA A 242 0.92 -16.00 -18.54
C ALA A 242 0.49 -15.79 -17.07
N CYS A 243 0.48 -16.85 -16.27
CA CYS A 243 0.07 -16.80 -14.86
C CYS A 243 1.08 -16.00 -14.02
N LEU A 244 0.61 -15.05 -13.23
CA LEU A 244 1.44 -14.23 -12.34
C LEU A 244 1.70 -14.97 -11.02
N ILE A 245 2.85 -14.68 -10.42
CA ILE A 245 3.28 -15.23 -9.12
C ILE A 245 3.70 -14.07 -8.22
N ASN A 246 3.15 -13.99 -7.01
CA ASN A 246 3.51 -12.96 -6.04
C ASN A 246 4.78 -13.29 -5.24
N SER A 247 5.38 -12.28 -4.61
CA SER A 247 6.60 -12.43 -3.80
C SER A 247 6.41 -13.31 -2.55
N ARG A 248 5.17 -13.46 -2.07
CA ARG A 248 4.87 -14.36 -0.93
C ARG A 248 4.94 -15.86 -1.27
N LEU A 249 5.42 -16.22 -2.46
CA LEU A 249 5.96 -17.56 -2.67
C LEU A 249 7.16 -17.84 -1.75
N GLY A 250 7.91 -16.80 -1.37
CA GLY A 250 9.08 -16.87 -0.49
C GLY A 250 10.32 -16.21 -1.12
N PHE A 251 10.18 -15.58 -2.28
CA PHE A 251 11.25 -14.88 -2.97
C PHE A 251 10.93 -13.39 -3.12
N PRO A 252 11.94 -12.51 -3.13
CA PRO A 252 11.72 -11.09 -3.42
C PRO A 252 11.22 -10.88 -4.86
N ALA A 253 10.58 -9.74 -5.13
CA ALA A 253 10.05 -9.40 -6.46
C ALA A 253 11.12 -9.41 -7.58
N SER A 254 12.38 -9.21 -7.22
CA SER A 254 13.52 -9.28 -8.16
C SER A 254 13.94 -10.70 -8.55
N TYR A 255 13.38 -11.74 -7.91
CA TYR A 255 13.73 -13.13 -8.23
C TYR A 255 13.09 -13.56 -9.55
N PRO A 256 13.83 -14.27 -10.44
CA PRO A 256 13.29 -14.74 -11.72
C PRO A 256 12.03 -15.58 -11.56
N GLY A 257 10.95 -15.19 -12.24
CA GLY A 257 9.66 -15.86 -12.19
C GLY A 257 8.68 -15.25 -11.19
N ILE A 258 9.10 -14.36 -10.30
CA ILE A 258 8.18 -13.57 -9.47
C ILE A 258 7.70 -12.36 -10.29
N SER A 259 6.39 -12.14 -10.31
CA SER A 259 5.75 -11.15 -11.17
C SER A 259 5.48 -9.82 -10.47
N PHE A 260 5.20 -9.85 -9.17
CA PHE A 260 4.87 -8.66 -8.38
C PHE A 260 5.16 -8.87 -6.88
N GLU A 261 5.38 -7.75 -6.18
CA GLU A 261 5.52 -7.73 -4.73
C GLU A 261 4.15 -7.65 -4.05
N THR A 262 3.95 -8.38 -2.96
CA THR A 262 2.82 -8.21 -2.06
C THR A 262 3.31 -7.66 -0.74
N MET A 263 2.77 -6.49 -0.35
CA MET A 263 3.08 -5.85 0.92
C MET A 263 2.54 -6.65 2.11
N GLY A 264 2.82 -6.21 3.34
CA GLY A 264 2.19 -6.77 4.53
C GLY A 264 0.67 -6.57 4.53
N ASP A 265 -0.04 -7.41 5.28
CA ASP A 265 -1.50 -7.37 5.39
C ASP A 265 -1.99 -6.00 5.87
N ASN A 266 -2.91 -5.39 5.13
CA ASN A 266 -3.41 -4.03 5.38
C ASN A 266 -2.32 -2.94 5.39
N GLN A 267 -1.10 -3.21 4.92
CA GLN A 267 -0.02 -2.24 4.84
C GLN A 267 -0.04 -1.53 3.50
N LEU A 268 -0.27 -0.23 3.54
CA LEU A 268 -0.16 0.62 2.36
C LEU A 268 1.31 0.83 1.98
N GLY A 269 1.57 1.09 0.70
CA GLY A 269 2.90 1.45 0.23
C GLY A 269 3.43 2.70 0.92
N ALA A 270 4.73 2.74 1.18
CA ALA A 270 5.41 3.88 1.82
C ALA A 270 6.11 4.81 0.83
N ALA A 271 6.42 4.33 -0.37
CA ALA A 271 7.13 5.08 -1.40
C ALA A 271 6.74 4.61 -2.80
N TYR A 272 6.95 5.48 -3.78
CA TYR A 272 6.82 5.11 -5.19
C TYR A 272 7.86 4.05 -5.57
N THR A 273 7.42 3.02 -6.31
CA THR A 273 8.30 2.00 -6.88
C THR A 273 7.97 1.76 -8.35
N ASP A 274 8.98 1.44 -9.14
CA ASP A 274 8.80 1.14 -10.58
C ASP A 274 8.37 -0.32 -10.83
N HIS A 275 8.63 -1.24 -9.88
CA HIS A 275 8.21 -2.62 -10.02
C HIS A 275 6.72 -2.80 -9.64
N PRO A 276 6.03 -3.79 -10.25
CA PRO A 276 4.65 -4.09 -9.91
C PRO A 276 4.49 -4.54 -8.45
N TRP A 277 3.49 -4.00 -7.77
CA TRP A 277 3.18 -4.39 -6.39
C TRP A 277 1.71 -4.18 -6.04
N GLU A 278 1.27 -4.80 -4.96
CA GLU A 278 -0.05 -4.60 -4.39
C GLU A 278 -0.05 -4.65 -2.86
N THR A 279 -1.13 -4.14 -2.28
CA THR A 279 -1.56 -4.43 -0.91
C THR A 279 -2.82 -5.27 -0.95
N SER A 280 -2.87 -6.33 -0.17
CA SER A 280 -4.13 -6.98 0.19
C SER A 280 -4.67 -6.37 1.49
N GLY A 281 -5.95 -6.04 1.50
CA GLY A 281 -6.58 -5.42 2.66
C GLY A 281 -8.00 -5.94 2.89
N THR A 282 -8.49 -5.77 4.11
CA THR A 282 -9.82 -6.19 4.55
C THR A 282 -10.77 -5.00 4.68
N ILE A 283 -12.07 -5.24 4.53
CA ILE A 283 -13.12 -4.26 4.86
C ILE A 283 -13.25 -4.11 6.38
N ALA A 284 -13.15 -5.23 7.09
CA ALA A 284 -13.17 -5.32 8.55
C ALA A 284 -11.80 -5.76 9.10
N ASN A 285 -11.74 -6.37 10.28
CA ASN A 285 -10.49 -6.92 10.82
C ASN A 285 -10.21 -8.33 10.29
N SER A 286 -11.25 -9.17 10.15
CA SER A 286 -11.13 -10.56 9.72
C SER A 286 -11.04 -10.70 8.20
N TRP A 287 -10.29 -11.71 7.73
CA TRP A 287 -10.31 -12.13 6.33
C TRP A 287 -11.51 -13.05 6.05
N GLY A 288 -11.68 -14.11 6.83
CA GLY A 288 -12.86 -14.96 6.77
C GLY A 288 -14.04 -14.34 7.51
N TYR A 289 -15.27 -14.81 7.24
CA TYR A 289 -16.46 -14.32 7.91
C TYR A 289 -16.39 -14.51 9.43
N ASN A 290 -16.60 -13.42 10.16
CA ASN A 290 -16.68 -13.40 11.62
C ASN A 290 -17.99 -12.73 12.05
N ALA A 291 -18.88 -13.51 12.69
CA ALA A 291 -20.19 -13.01 13.15
C ALA A 291 -20.08 -11.99 14.30
N LEU A 292 -18.92 -11.89 14.94
CA LEU A 292 -18.64 -10.93 16.03
C LEU A 292 -17.89 -9.69 15.54
N GLU A 293 -17.73 -9.52 14.23
CA GLU A 293 -17.07 -8.35 13.67
C GLU A 293 -17.93 -7.10 13.84
N ASN A 294 -17.33 -6.02 14.29
CA ASN A 294 -18.00 -4.75 14.54
C ASN A 294 -17.15 -3.52 14.15
N GLU A 295 -15.95 -3.74 13.62
CA GLU A 295 -15.02 -2.68 13.22
C GLU A 295 -14.80 -2.72 11.71
N TYR A 296 -15.57 -1.90 10.99
CA TYR A 296 -15.51 -1.81 9.54
C TYR A 296 -14.88 -0.49 9.10
N LYS A 297 -13.94 -0.56 8.17
CA LYS A 297 -13.44 0.63 7.48
C LYS A 297 -14.58 1.32 6.73
N SER A 298 -14.59 2.64 6.75
CA SER A 298 -15.55 3.42 5.94
C SER A 298 -15.21 3.32 4.44
N THR A 299 -16.19 3.60 3.59
CA THR A 299 -15.97 3.69 2.13
C THR A 299 -14.87 4.69 1.79
N SER A 300 -14.80 5.84 2.48
CA SER A 300 -13.73 6.83 2.30
C SER A 300 -12.35 6.25 2.62
N GLN A 301 -12.19 5.50 3.72
CA GLN A 301 -10.92 4.85 4.07
C GLN A 301 -10.49 3.80 3.03
N LEU A 302 -11.44 3.02 2.51
CA LEU A 302 -11.16 2.02 1.48
C LEU A 302 -10.76 2.67 0.16
N LEU A 303 -11.45 3.74 -0.26
CA LEU A 303 -11.07 4.53 -1.43
C LEU A 303 -9.71 5.19 -1.25
N GLN A 304 -9.41 5.75 -0.08
CA GLN A 304 -8.11 6.33 0.24
C GLN A 304 -6.99 5.28 0.20
N SER A 305 -7.27 4.03 0.61
CA SER A 305 -6.32 2.92 0.49
C SER A 305 -6.03 2.58 -0.97
N LEU A 306 -7.07 2.45 -1.80
CA LEU A 306 -6.92 2.22 -3.24
C LEU A 306 -6.13 3.35 -3.91
N ILE A 307 -6.55 4.59 -3.70
CA ILE A 307 -5.93 5.79 -4.28
C ILE A 307 -4.49 5.93 -3.80
N GLY A 308 -4.24 5.72 -2.51
CA GLY A 308 -2.91 5.77 -1.90
C GLY A 308 -1.94 4.83 -2.60
N ASN A 309 -2.34 3.58 -2.80
CA ASN A 309 -1.52 2.59 -3.50
C ASN A 309 -1.28 2.98 -4.97
N VAL A 310 -2.34 3.38 -5.71
CA VAL A 310 -2.20 3.79 -7.11
C VAL A 310 -1.29 5.01 -7.26
N SER A 311 -1.36 5.97 -6.33
CA SER A 311 -0.47 7.14 -6.31
C SER A 311 1.01 6.79 -6.07
N LEU A 312 1.30 5.58 -5.63
CA LEU A 312 2.64 5.01 -5.44
C LEU A 312 2.98 3.90 -6.46
N ASN A 313 2.18 3.81 -7.53
CA ASN A 313 2.30 2.81 -8.61
C ASN A 313 1.88 1.39 -8.21
N GLY A 314 1.13 1.20 -7.11
CA GLY A 314 0.65 -0.10 -6.64
C GLY A 314 -0.80 -0.40 -7.01
N GLY A 315 -1.22 -1.62 -6.68
CA GLY A 315 -2.59 -2.09 -6.75
C GLY A 315 -3.20 -2.31 -5.36
N PHE A 316 -4.49 -2.61 -5.33
CA PHE A 316 -5.22 -2.94 -4.12
C PHE A 316 -6.14 -4.12 -4.35
N THR A 317 -5.98 -5.18 -3.57
CA THR A 317 -6.86 -6.36 -3.59
C THR A 317 -7.69 -6.36 -2.30
N LEU A 318 -8.99 -6.03 -2.43
CA LEU A 318 -9.88 -5.87 -1.28
C LEU A 318 -10.61 -7.16 -0.98
N ASN A 319 -10.51 -7.62 0.26
CA ASN A 319 -11.06 -8.87 0.73
C ASN A 319 -12.53 -8.76 1.15
N ILE A 320 -13.28 -9.81 0.82
CA ILE A 320 -14.59 -10.15 1.41
C ILE A 320 -14.51 -11.52 2.09
N GLY A 321 -15.30 -11.71 3.13
CA GLY A 321 -15.47 -12.99 3.83
C GLY A 321 -16.92 -13.48 3.71
N PRO A 322 -17.29 -14.23 2.65
CA PRO A 322 -18.64 -14.75 2.53
C PRO A 322 -18.98 -15.75 3.65
N ARG A 323 -20.27 -15.81 4.02
CA ARG A 323 -20.83 -16.81 4.93
C ARG A 323 -20.77 -18.20 4.31
N ALA A 324 -21.00 -19.23 5.11
CA ALA A 324 -21.03 -20.61 4.62
C ALA A 324 -22.08 -20.89 3.53
N ASN A 325 -23.16 -20.11 3.48
CA ASN A 325 -24.17 -20.16 2.43
C ASN A 325 -23.83 -19.33 1.17
N GLY A 326 -22.64 -18.75 1.11
CA GLY A 326 -22.16 -17.93 0.00
C GLY A 326 -22.56 -16.46 0.04
N ASP A 327 -23.40 -16.03 0.99
CA ASP A 327 -23.82 -14.63 1.11
C ASP A 327 -22.64 -13.71 1.49
N VAL A 328 -22.51 -12.62 0.77
CA VAL A 328 -21.63 -11.53 1.15
C VAL A 328 -22.30 -10.71 2.27
N PRO A 329 -21.61 -10.46 3.40
CA PRO A 329 -22.17 -9.65 4.48
C PRO A 329 -22.70 -8.30 3.99
N TYR A 330 -23.77 -7.81 4.62
CA TYR A 330 -24.38 -6.54 4.24
C TYR A 330 -23.40 -5.38 4.33
N GLU A 331 -22.57 -5.37 5.35
CA GLU A 331 -21.55 -4.36 5.61
C GLU A 331 -20.50 -4.31 4.50
N ASP A 332 -20.08 -5.47 4.00
CA ASP A 332 -19.14 -5.56 2.88
C ASP A 332 -19.82 -5.09 1.59
N LYS A 333 -21.06 -5.59 1.34
CA LYS A 333 -21.81 -5.30 0.13
C LYS A 333 -22.08 -3.81 -0.06
N THR A 334 -22.49 -3.11 1.00
CA THR A 334 -22.77 -1.67 0.92
C THR A 334 -21.52 -0.87 0.56
N ARG A 335 -20.36 -1.19 1.16
CA ARG A 335 -19.10 -0.53 0.84
C ARG A 335 -18.62 -0.80 -0.57
N LEU A 336 -18.78 -2.04 -1.05
CA LEU A 336 -18.47 -2.41 -2.42
C LEU A 336 -19.37 -1.67 -3.43
N ASP A 337 -20.65 -1.53 -3.12
CA ASP A 337 -21.60 -0.79 -3.96
C ASP A 337 -21.24 0.71 -4.03
N ASP A 338 -20.89 1.32 -2.90
CA ASP A 338 -20.43 2.71 -2.84
C ASP A 338 -19.12 2.93 -3.61
N MET A 339 -18.14 2.03 -3.41
CA MET A 339 -16.88 2.08 -4.17
C MET A 339 -17.12 1.93 -5.67
N GLY A 340 -18.03 1.05 -6.06
CA GLY A 340 -18.42 0.86 -7.45
C GLY A 340 -19.07 2.11 -8.06
N ALA A 341 -19.96 2.76 -7.32
CA ALA A 341 -20.59 4.02 -7.74
C ALA A 341 -19.52 5.12 -7.93
N TRP A 342 -18.59 5.24 -6.97
CA TRP A 342 -17.48 6.18 -7.09
C TRP A 342 -16.57 5.89 -8.29
N LEU A 343 -16.18 4.62 -8.50
CA LEU A 343 -15.32 4.19 -9.62
C LEU A 343 -16.02 4.30 -10.98
N SER A 344 -17.33 4.15 -11.03
CA SER A 344 -18.10 4.39 -12.27
C SER A 344 -17.95 5.83 -12.77
N LYS A 345 -17.87 6.78 -11.84
CA LYS A 345 -17.67 8.21 -12.13
C LYS A 345 -16.19 8.57 -12.29
N ASN A 346 -15.35 8.12 -11.38
CA ASN A 346 -13.96 8.59 -11.21
C ASN A 346 -12.90 7.58 -11.66
N GLY A 347 -13.29 6.42 -12.21
CA GLY A 347 -12.37 5.32 -12.56
C GLY A 347 -11.29 5.70 -13.55
N GLU A 348 -11.48 6.75 -14.35
CA GLU A 348 -10.44 7.28 -15.23
C GLU A 348 -9.18 7.73 -14.47
N SER A 349 -9.32 8.09 -13.18
CA SER A 349 -8.23 8.51 -12.29
C SER A 349 -7.52 7.34 -11.59
N ILE A 350 -8.00 6.10 -11.81
CA ILE A 350 -7.49 4.88 -11.17
C ILE A 350 -6.94 3.90 -12.21
N TYR A 351 -7.79 3.46 -13.15
CA TYR A 351 -7.41 2.41 -14.09
C TYR A 351 -6.38 2.90 -15.10
N GLY A 352 -5.29 2.14 -15.24
CA GLY A 352 -4.15 2.49 -16.09
C GLY A 352 -3.38 3.72 -15.63
N CYS A 353 -3.66 4.20 -14.41
CA CYS A 353 -2.91 5.29 -13.80
C CYS A 353 -1.71 4.76 -13.01
N THR A 354 -0.73 5.64 -12.83
CA THR A 354 0.41 5.48 -11.93
C THR A 354 0.53 6.71 -11.03
N GLY A 355 1.45 6.69 -10.08
CA GLY A 355 1.79 7.89 -9.33
C GLY A 355 2.58 8.90 -10.17
N LEU A 356 2.54 10.14 -9.76
CA LEU A 356 3.48 11.14 -10.22
C LEU A 356 4.71 11.09 -9.28
N GLN A 357 5.92 11.11 -9.86
CA GLN A 357 7.17 11.07 -9.08
C GLN A 357 7.39 12.43 -8.36
N LEU A 358 6.51 12.70 -7.42
CA LEU A 358 6.61 13.75 -6.41
C LEU A 358 6.70 13.09 -5.04
N ARG A 359 7.04 13.85 -4.00
CA ARG A 359 7.03 13.32 -2.63
C ARG A 359 5.62 12.85 -2.26
N PRO A 360 5.42 11.63 -1.72
CA PRO A 360 4.09 11.05 -1.49
C PRO A 360 3.20 11.88 -0.58
N ASP A 361 3.77 12.47 0.47
CA ASP A 361 3.05 13.23 1.51
C ASP A 361 3.21 14.74 1.34
N GLN A 362 3.46 15.20 0.11
CA GLN A 362 3.68 16.60 -0.18
C GLN A 362 2.41 17.45 -0.01
N HIS A 363 1.23 16.83 -0.24
CA HIS A 363 -0.06 17.52 -0.20
C HIS A 363 -0.94 16.97 0.92
N ASP A 364 -1.37 17.85 1.82
CA ASP A 364 -2.24 17.53 2.97
C ASP A 364 -3.72 17.37 2.59
N TRP A 365 -4.10 17.79 1.37
CA TRP A 365 -5.47 17.66 0.86
C TRP A 365 -5.77 16.30 0.22
N GLY A 366 -4.77 15.48 -0.18
CA GLY A 366 -5.03 14.20 -0.84
C GLY A 366 -3.85 13.60 -1.59
N ARG A 367 -4.12 12.95 -2.73
CA ARG A 367 -3.11 12.24 -3.55
C ARG A 367 -3.21 12.62 -5.02
N ILE A 368 -2.18 12.24 -5.78
CA ILE A 368 -2.06 12.53 -7.21
C ILE A 368 -1.83 11.23 -7.96
N THR A 369 -2.62 11.00 -9.01
CA THR A 369 -2.38 9.94 -9.99
C THR A 369 -2.26 10.54 -11.38
N THR A 370 -1.63 9.80 -12.29
CA THR A 370 -1.37 10.30 -13.64
C THR A 370 -1.38 9.18 -14.67
N LYS A 371 -1.74 9.53 -15.92
CA LYS A 371 -1.56 8.66 -17.09
C LYS A 371 -1.40 9.47 -18.37
N LYS A 372 -0.83 8.85 -19.40
CA LYS A 372 -0.81 9.39 -20.76
C LYS A 372 -2.10 9.01 -21.48
N LEU A 373 -2.74 9.98 -22.09
CA LEU A 373 -3.96 9.80 -22.87
C LEU A 373 -3.93 10.73 -24.09
N ASP A 374 -4.08 10.17 -25.30
CA ASP A 374 -4.18 10.93 -26.56
C ASP A 374 -3.07 11.98 -26.75
N GLY A 375 -1.83 11.61 -26.43
CA GLY A 375 -0.67 12.50 -26.55
C GLY A 375 -0.56 13.59 -25.48
N LYS A 376 -1.48 13.62 -24.51
CA LYS A 376 -1.48 14.52 -23.35
C LYS A 376 -1.09 13.79 -22.07
N GLN A 377 -0.66 14.54 -21.06
CA GLN A 377 -0.51 14.04 -19.71
C GLN A 377 -1.72 14.45 -18.88
N MET A 378 -2.47 13.44 -18.43
CA MET A 378 -3.55 13.65 -17.46
C MET A 378 -2.99 13.50 -16.06
N VAL A 379 -3.32 14.45 -15.19
CA VAL A 379 -2.99 14.45 -13.76
C VAL A 379 -4.29 14.58 -13.00
N TYR A 380 -4.56 13.63 -12.10
CA TYR A 380 -5.77 13.60 -11.30
C TYR A 380 -5.43 13.91 -9.85
N LEU A 381 -6.13 14.89 -9.29
CA LEU A 381 -6.00 15.28 -7.89
C LEU A 381 -7.18 14.66 -7.13
N GLN A 382 -6.91 13.66 -6.31
CA GLN A 382 -7.91 13.03 -5.44
C GLN A 382 -7.93 13.77 -4.12
N VAL A 383 -8.97 14.59 -3.92
CA VAL A 383 -9.09 15.52 -2.80
C VAL A 383 -9.87 14.86 -1.67
N TYR A 384 -9.17 14.52 -0.58
CA TYR A 384 -9.74 13.97 0.65
C TYR A 384 -10.32 15.05 1.55
N ASN A 385 -9.59 16.18 1.65
CA ASN A 385 -9.92 17.32 2.48
C ASN A 385 -10.23 18.51 1.59
N TRP A 386 -11.53 18.84 1.43
CA TRP A 386 -11.96 19.97 0.63
C TRP A 386 -11.57 21.28 1.31
N PRO A 387 -10.76 22.17 0.69
CA PRO A 387 -10.28 23.39 1.30
C PRO A 387 -11.41 24.37 1.65
N LEU A 388 -11.43 24.85 2.90
CA LEU A 388 -12.45 25.78 3.38
C LEU A 388 -12.38 27.15 2.69
N ASP A 389 -11.18 27.59 2.30
CA ASP A 389 -10.96 28.82 1.56
C ASP A 389 -11.21 28.69 0.06
N LYS A 390 -11.64 27.49 -0.40
CA LYS A 390 -11.97 27.18 -1.79
C LYS A 390 -10.81 27.34 -2.75
N VAL A 391 -9.59 27.14 -2.26
CA VAL A 391 -8.37 27.16 -3.08
C VAL A 391 -7.60 25.86 -2.88
N LEU A 392 -7.57 25.02 -3.92
CA LEU A 392 -6.68 23.85 -3.90
C LEU A 392 -5.28 24.27 -4.34
N ARG A 393 -4.29 23.95 -3.51
CA ARG A 393 -2.89 24.32 -3.70
C ARG A 393 -2.09 23.11 -4.17
N LEU A 394 -1.78 23.06 -5.47
CA LEU A 394 -0.94 22.04 -6.07
C LEU A 394 0.49 22.56 -6.17
N THR A 395 1.45 21.78 -5.69
CA THR A 395 2.88 22.09 -5.74
C THR A 395 3.66 21.03 -6.50
N GLY A 396 4.75 21.43 -7.15
CA GLY A 396 5.75 20.52 -7.72
C GLY A 396 5.59 20.24 -9.22
N ILE A 397 4.59 20.81 -9.89
CA ILE A 397 4.47 20.77 -11.35
C ILE A 397 4.78 22.15 -11.92
N LEU A 398 5.92 22.27 -12.64
CA LEU A 398 6.35 23.52 -13.26
C LEU A 398 5.64 23.80 -14.59
N SER A 399 5.18 22.75 -15.28
CA SER A 399 4.38 22.87 -16.49
C SER A 399 3.02 23.50 -16.17
N LYS A 400 2.54 24.38 -17.07
CA LYS A 400 1.23 25.01 -16.91
C LYS A 400 0.13 24.06 -17.40
N PRO A 401 -0.97 23.86 -16.62
CA PRO A 401 -2.11 23.11 -17.11
C PRO A 401 -2.76 23.80 -18.32
N GLU A 402 -3.21 23.04 -19.27
CA GLU A 402 -4.06 23.53 -20.38
C GLU A 402 -5.52 23.63 -19.94
N LYS A 403 -5.94 22.72 -19.03
CA LYS A 403 -7.31 22.59 -18.57
C LYS A 403 -7.36 22.06 -17.14
N ALA A 404 -8.34 22.52 -16.36
CA ALA A 404 -8.68 22.00 -15.04
C ALA A 404 -10.19 21.77 -14.96
N GLU A 405 -10.62 20.59 -14.51
CA GLU A 405 -12.03 20.19 -14.44
C GLU A 405 -12.32 19.37 -13.19
N LEU A 406 -13.41 19.72 -12.50
CA LEU A 406 -13.98 18.91 -11.42
C LEU A 406 -14.88 17.81 -12.03
N ILE A 407 -14.67 16.57 -11.63
CA ILE A 407 -15.54 15.45 -12.01
C ILE A 407 -16.75 15.43 -11.06
N THR A 408 -17.96 15.48 -11.62
CA THR A 408 -19.23 15.47 -10.90
C THR A 408 -20.20 14.46 -11.51
N ASP A 409 -21.33 14.22 -10.85
CA ASP A 409 -22.39 13.33 -11.38
C ASP A 409 -23.01 13.87 -12.68
N ALA A 410 -22.99 15.20 -12.84
CA ALA A 410 -23.46 15.88 -14.07
C ALA A 410 -22.40 15.94 -15.19
N GLY A 411 -21.21 15.41 -14.96
CA GLY A 411 -20.08 15.47 -15.89
C GLY A 411 -18.94 16.37 -15.37
N LYS A 412 -18.07 16.84 -16.28
CA LYS A 412 -16.89 17.64 -15.93
C LYS A 412 -17.22 19.12 -15.94
N VAL A 413 -16.89 19.81 -14.84
CA VAL A 413 -17.09 21.26 -14.66
C VAL A 413 -15.75 21.96 -14.72
N ALA A 414 -15.58 22.93 -15.62
CA ALA A 414 -14.34 23.69 -15.77
C ALA A 414 -14.03 24.51 -14.52
N LEU A 415 -12.76 24.52 -14.12
CA LEU A 415 -12.26 25.29 -12.99
C LEU A 415 -11.26 26.35 -13.44
N ASN A 416 -11.30 27.52 -12.80
CA ASN A 416 -10.28 28.54 -12.96
C ASN A 416 -9.04 28.21 -12.14
N PHE A 417 -7.86 28.54 -12.67
CA PHE A 417 -6.59 28.37 -11.97
C PHE A 417 -5.59 29.46 -12.30
N THR A 418 -4.65 29.68 -11.41
CA THR A 418 -3.47 30.53 -11.60
C THR A 418 -2.23 29.74 -11.27
N GLN A 419 -1.09 30.08 -11.89
CA GLN A 419 0.19 29.47 -11.59
C GLN A 419 1.27 30.52 -11.36
N SER A 420 2.07 30.32 -10.31
CA SER A 420 3.26 31.09 -9.98
C SER A 420 4.38 30.12 -9.61
N GLY A 421 5.39 30.00 -10.46
CA GLY A 421 6.46 29.01 -10.32
C GLY A 421 5.91 27.57 -10.16
N PRO A 422 6.29 26.86 -9.08
CA PRO A 422 5.84 25.49 -8.84
C PRO A 422 4.42 25.39 -8.25
N TYR A 423 3.76 26.50 -7.93
CA TYR A 423 2.44 26.53 -7.29
C TYR A 423 1.34 26.79 -8.31
N THR A 424 0.37 25.88 -8.35
CA THR A 424 -0.88 26.06 -9.10
C THR A 424 -2.03 26.16 -8.10
N HIS A 425 -2.73 27.29 -8.10
CA HIS A 425 -3.91 27.54 -7.28
C HIS A 425 -5.17 27.34 -8.12
N ILE A 426 -6.01 26.41 -7.72
CA ILE A 426 -7.26 26.06 -8.42
C ILE A 426 -8.43 26.56 -7.59
N GLN A 427 -9.28 27.39 -8.20
CA GLN A 427 -10.49 27.90 -7.56
C GLN A 427 -11.57 26.82 -7.53
N LEU A 428 -12.04 26.51 -6.34
CA LEU A 428 -13.02 25.45 -6.11
C LEU A 428 -14.43 26.04 -5.92
N PRO A 429 -15.48 25.31 -6.34
CA PRO A 429 -16.86 25.65 -5.99
C PRO A 429 -17.15 25.40 -4.50
N ASP A 430 -18.31 25.89 -4.05
CA ASP A 430 -18.76 25.71 -2.67
C ASP A 430 -18.93 24.25 -2.28
N ALA A 431 -19.50 23.46 -3.19
CA ALA A 431 -19.74 22.05 -2.98
C ALA A 431 -18.61 21.19 -3.59
N ALA A 432 -18.17 20.20 -2.84
CA ALA A 432 -17.29 19.14 -3.33
C ALA A 432 -17.97 18.33 -4.46
N GLY A 433 -17.19 17.79 -5.37
CA GLY A 433 -17.71 16.98 -6.48
C GLY A 433 -18.19 15.58 -6.08
N ASP A 434 -17.75 15.13 -4.91
CA ASP A 434 -18.12 13.84 -4.33
C ASP A 434 -17.99 13.89 -2.80
N HIS A 435 -18.84 13.12 -2.09
CA HIS A 435 -18.84 13.12 -0.62
C HIS A 435 -17.79 12.17 -0.01
N PHE A 436 -17.24 11.23 -0.77
CA PHE A 436 -16.15 10.37 -0.33
C PHE A 436 -14.78 10.97 -0.67
N VAL A 437 -14.53 11.17 -1.98
CA VAL A 437 -13.30 11.73 -2.52
C VAL A 437 -13.61 12.47 -3.82
N SER A 438 -13.36 13.75 -3.86
CA SER A 438 -13.53 14.56 -5.08
C SER A 438 -12.33 14.40 -6.00
N VAL A 439 -12.55 14.41 -7.32
CA VAL A 439 -11.48 14.29 -8.32
C VAL A 439 -11.46 15.50 -9.24
N ILE A 440 -10.28 16.13 -9.33
CA ILE A 440 -10.00 17.20 -10.29
C ILE A 440 -9.05 16.65 -11.36
N ALA A 441 -9.44 16.75 -12.61
CA ALA A 441 -8.63 16.34 -13.75
C ALA A 441 -7.91 17.56 -14.32
N LEU A 442 -6.59 17.48 -14.41
CA LEU A 442 -5.74 18.47 -15.07
C LEU A 442 -5.17 17.87 -16.35
N GLN A 443 -5.17 18.64 -17.42
CA GLN A 443 -4.57 18.25 -18.69
C GLN A 443 -3.32 19.10 -18.95
N TYR A 444 -2.23 18.44 -19.33
CA TYR A 444 -0.96 19.09 -19.66
C TYR A 444 -0.44 18.64 -21.02
N ALA A 445 0.37 19.48 -21.65
CA ALA A 445 1.27 19.05 -22.71
C ALA A 445 2.38 18.15 -22.12
N GLN A 446 2.94 17.28 -22.94
CA GLN A 446 4.10 16.45 -22.56
C GLN A 446 5.42 17.05 -23.07
N PRO A 447 6.54 16.77 -22.37
CA PRO A 447 6.62 16.15 -21.04
C PRO A 447 6.27 17.11 -19.90
N LEU A 448 5.94 16.57 -18.72
CA LEU A 448 5.81 17.39 -17.51
C LEU A 448 7.19 17.79 -16.99
N ALA A 449 7.34 19.07 -16.63
CA ALA A 449 8.46 19.54 -15.84
C ALA A 449 8.07 19.49 -14.35
N LEU A 450 8.84 18.73 -13.55
CA LEU A 450 8.57 18.48 -12.12
C LEU A 450 9.64 19.13 -11.24
N ASP A 451 9.23 19.54 -10.05
CA ASP A 451 10.09 20.00 -8.97
C ASP A 451 9.77 19.24 -7.66
N GLU A 452 10.58 18.25 -7.36
CA GLU A 452 10.44 17.43 -6.15
C GLU A 452 10.99 18.08 -4.88
N LYS A 453 11.74 19.19 -5.00
CA LYS A 453 12.50 19.77 -3.89
C LYS A 453 11.75 20.86 -3.16
N THR A 454 10.89 21.60 -3.86
CA THR A 454 10.17 22.72 -3.26
C THR A 454 9.13 22.23 -2.24
N VAL A 455 9.14 22.87 -1.08
CA VAL A 455 8.16 22.62 -0.03
C VAL A 455 6.77 23.02 -0.52
N ALA A 456 5.79 22.13 -0.35
CA ALA A 456 4.41 22.40 -0.73
C ALA A 456 3.77 23.48 0.16
N GLU A 457 2.92 24.30 -0.45
CA GLU A 457 1.98 25.10 0.34
C GLU A 457 0.96 24.20 1.05
N SER A 458 0.69 24.49 2.31
CA SER A 458 -0.36 23.79 3.03
C SER A 458 -1.75 24.24 2.56
N THR A 459 -2.75 23.43 2.87
CA THR A 459 -4.16 23.76 2.60
C THR A 459 -4.59 25.12 3.17
N PHE A 460 -3.94 25.56 4.25
CA PHE A 460 -4.26 26.86 4.89
C PHE A 460 -3.39 28.02 4.41
N GLY A 461 -2.56 27.81 3.38
CA GLY A 461 -1.48 28.74 3.00
C GLY A 461 -0.29 28.62 3.95
N GLY A 462 0.84 29.19 3.56
CA GLY A 462 2.09 29.07 4.30
C GLY A 462 2.83 27.76 4.07
N LEU A 463 4.04 27.69 4.61
CA LEU A 463 5.01 26.61 4.33
C LEU A 463 5.41 25.95 5.64
N ALA A 464 5.14 24.65 5.76
CA ALA A 464 5.60 23.83 6.88
C ALA A 464 6.92 23.15 6.52
N LEU A 465 8.03 23.63 7.05
CA LEU A 465 9.37 23.04 6.87
C LEU A 465 9.56 21.95 7.91
N THR A 466 9.60 20.70 7.46
CA THR A 466 9.64 19.49 8.31
C THR A 466 10.79 18.57 7.93
N GLY A 467 10.96 17.49 8.65
CA GLY A 467 11.92 16.42 8.28
C GLY A 467 11.55 15.65 7.02
N ASP A 468 10.28 15.71 6.59
CA ASP A 468 9.80 14.99 5.42
C ASP A 468 10.10 15.72 4.10
N ASN A 469 10.26 17.05 4.16
CA ASN A 469 10.43 17.88 2.98
C ASN A 469 11.79 18.63 2.92
N LEU A 470 12.79 18.10 3.57
CA LEU A 470 14.17 18.56 3.40
C LEU A 470 14.62 18.44 1.94
N SER A 471 15.26 19.49 1.40
CA SER A 471 15.80 19.48 0.04
C SER A 471 17.13 18.75 -0.08
N GLU A 472 17.85 18.60 1.01
CA GLU A 472 19.16 17.93 1.09
C GLU A 472 19.13 16.89 2.24
N LYS A 473 19.47 15.63 1.94
CA LYS A 473 19.65 14.59 2.97
C LYS A 473 21.03 14.74 3.57
N THR A 474 21.14 14.78 4.89
CA THR A 474 22.41 14.92 5.63
C THR A 474 22.37 14.00 6.84
N SER A 475 23.54 13.60 7.34
CA SER A 475 23.69 12.82 8.58
C SER A 475 23.53 13.67 9.85
N ALA A 476 23.23 14.97 9.69
CA ALA A 476 23.12 15.94 10.78
C ALA A 476 21.89 15.75 11.68
N TYR A 477 21.02 14.79 11.39
CA TYR A 477 19.79 14.54 12.15
C TYR A 477 19.39 13.06 12.14
N LYS A 478 18.56 12.70 13.12
CA LYS A 478 17.81 11.45 13.17
C LYS A 478 16.31 11.75 13.12
N LYS A 479 15.61 11.18 12.15
CA LYS A 479 14.16 11.33 12.05
C LYS A 479 13.47 10.34 12.99
N LYS A 480 12.44 10.82 13.69
CA LYS A 480 11.48 10.04 14.47
C LYS A 480 10.08 10.24 13.88
N ALA A 481 9.42 9.14 13.56
CA ALA A 481 8.02 9.15 13.14
C ALA A 481 7.09 9.44 14.33
N PHE A 482 5.85 9.76 14.04
CA PHE A 482 4.77 9.82 15.04
C PHE A 482 4.64 8.46 15.74
N ASP A 483 4.61 8.45 17.07
CA ASP A 483 4.59 7.23 17.89
C ASP A 483 3.27 7.04 18.67
N GLY A 484 2.21 7.72 18.26
CA GLY A 484 0.91 7.73 18.92
C GLY A 484 0.76 8.85 19.96
N VAL A 485 1.87 9.43 20.44
CA VAL A 485 1.90 10.48 21.47
C VAL A 485 2.71 11.69 20.99
N ARG A 486 3.94 11.47 20.50
CA ARG A 486 4.83 12.54 20.05
C ARG A 486 4.65 12.80 18.57
N PRO A 487 4.62 14.07 18.13
CA PRO A 487 4.61 14.39 16.70
C PRO A 487 5.89 13.91 16.02
N SER A 488 5.83 13.67 14.70
CA SER A 488 7.04 13.44 13.91
C SER A 488 8.02 14.58 14.09
N HIS A 489 9.30 14.28 14.29
CA HIS A 489 10.33 15.28 14.56
C HIS A 489 11.72 14.84 14.10
N LEU A 490 12.61 15.82 13.98
CA LEU A 490 14.03 15.61 13.77
C LEU A 490 14.76 15.81 15.09
N ILE A 491 15.60 14.87 15.47
CA ILE A 491 16.61 15.04 16.51
C ILE A 491 17.84 15.60 15.81
N ILE A 492 18.20 16.85 16.11
CA ILE A 492 19.29 17.57 15.47
C ILE A 492 20.55 17.36 16.28
N ASN A 493 21.59 16.85 15.63
CA ASN A 493 22.93 16.75 16.21
C ASN A 493 23.60 18.12 16.23
N ASN A 494 24.58 18.31 17.11
CA ASN A 494 25.42 19.51 17.15
C ASN A 494 26.05 19.77 15.78
N ASP A 495 26.06 21.03 15.34
CA ASP A 495 26.51 21.50 14.02
C ASP A 495 25.68 21.04 12.81
N GLY A 496 24.54 20.40 13.04
CA GLY A 496 23.65 19.98 11.97
C GLY A 496 23.06 21.15 11.19
N LEU A 497 23.23 21.12 9.86
CA LEU A 497 22.58 22.04 8.93
C LEU A 497 21.41 21.37 8.25
N LEU A 498 20.20 21.88 8.49
CA LEU A 498 18.99 21.46 7.78
C LEU A 498 18.71 22.44 6.65
N THR A 499 18.23 21.94 5.52
CA THR A 499 18.04 22.75 4.32
C THR A 499 16.70 22.44 3.65
N TRP A 500 15.95 23.49 3.32
CA TRP A 500 14.71 23.42 2.54
C TRP A 500 14.77 24.35 1.35
N GLN A 501 14.21 23.93 0.24
CA GLN A 501 13.90 24.79 -0.89
C GLN A 501 12.45 25.23 -0.78
N VAL A 502 12.21 26.52 -0.83
CA VAL A 502 10.86 27.09 -0.83
C VAL A 502 10.68 28.00 -2.04
N TYR A 503 9.46 28.14 -2.49
CA TYR A 503 9.08 29.21 -3.40
C TYR A 503 8.22 30.24 -2.66
N VAL A 504 8.60 31.49 -2.74
CA VAL A 504 7.86 32.62 -2.18
C VAL A 504 7.02 33.21 -3.28
N PRO A 505 5.66 33.13 -3.22
CA PRO A 505 4.80 33.53 -4.34
C PRO A 505 4.64 35.05 -4.51
N ALA A 506 5.05 35.84 -3.53
CA ALA A 506 4.97 37.29 -3.61
C ALA A 506 5.99 37.96 -2.70
N ALA A 507 6.50 39.13 -3.10
CA ALA A 507 7.28 40.00 -2.21
C ALA A 507 6.49 40.32 -0.93
N GLY A 508 7.22 40.50 0.18
CA GLY A 508 6.57 40.89 1.45
C GLY A 508 7.26 40.38 2.69
N ALA A 509 6.61 40.55 3.81
CA ALA A 509 7.04 40.10 5.12
C ALA A 509 6.42 38.72 5.43
N TYR A 510 7.23 37.79 5.91
CA TYR A 510 6.82 36.42 6.27
C TYR A 510 7.33 36.08 7.67
N ASN A 511 6.42 35.68 8.53
CA ASN A 511 6.73 35.25 9.87
C ASN A 511 7.36 33.85 9.85
N ALA A 512 8.33 33.63 10.75
CA ALA A 512 8.95 32.34 11.00
C ALA A 512 8.67 31.91 12.44
N ASP A 513 7.89 30.86 12.60
CA ASP A 513 7.57 30.24 13.89
C ASP A 513 8.20 28.84 13.94
N ILE A 514 8.79 28.48 15.08
CA ILE A 514 9.43 27.16 15.27
C ILE A 514 8.70 26.35 16.33
N SER A 515 8.40 25.09 16.01
CA SER A 515 7.88 24.11 16.95
C SER A 515 8.97 23.12 17.32
N TYR A 516 9.31 23.06 18.61
CA TYR A 516 10.45 22.31 19.09
C TYR A 516 10.27 21.75 20.50
N HIS A 517 11.07 20.73 20.83
CA HIS A 517 11.40 20.29 22.20
C HIS A 517 12.88 20.43 22.41
N ASN A 518 13.28 21.03 23.55
CA ASN A 518 14.68 21.20 23.92
C ASN A 518 14.97 20.51 25.25
N ASN A 519 15.71 19.40 25.18
CA ASN A 519 16.07 18.58 26.34
C ASN A 519 17.36 19.05 27.03
N SER A 520 17.92 20.22 26.65
CA SER A 520 19.10 20.78 27.29
C SER A 520 18.78 21.47 28.61
N LYS A 521 19.81 21.67 29.46
CA LYS A 521 19.68 22.45 30.69
C LYS A 521 19.67 23.95 30.45
N THR A 522 20.15 24.39 29.32
CA THR A 522 20.27 25.80 28.92
C THR A 522 19.57 26.03 27.59
N ALA A 523 19.28 27.31 27.29
CA ALA A 523 18.70 27.64 26.01
C ALA A 523 19.67 27.36 24.86
N THR A 524 19.19 26.75 23.77
CA THR A 524 19.95 26.38 22.59
C THR A 524 19.85 27.50 21.53
N PRO A 525 20.96 28.15 21.17
CA PRO A 525 20.96 29.12 20.09
C PRO A 525 20.66 28.44 18.76
N VAL A 526 19.78 29.04 17.97
CA VAL A 526 19.49 28.61 16.60
C VAL A 526 19.58 29.80 15.64
N LYS A 527 20.01 29.51 14.42
CA LYS A 527 20.06 30.48 13.33
C LYS A 527 19.26 29.92 12.15
N ILE A 528 18.26 30.69 11.69
CA ILE A 528 17.50 30.39 10.48
C ILE A 528 17.88 31.41 9.41
N THR A 529 18.30 30.96 8.22
CA THR A 529 18.71 31.87 7.14
C THR A 529 17.81 31.73 5.92
N ALA A 530 17.57 32.81 5.22
CA ALA A 530 16.89 32.85 3.93
C ALA A 530 17.56 33.91 3.04
N GLY A 531 18.35 33.47 2.04
CA GLY A 531 19.23 34.37 1.28
C GLY A 531 20.20 35.07 2.21
N ASP A 532 20.26 36.40 2.15
CA ASP A 532 21.13 37.24 2.99
C ASP A 532 20.57 37.54 4.38
N GLN A 533 19.34 37.12 4.66
CA GLN A 533 18.67 37.40 5.92
C GLN A 533 18.90 36.29 6.95
N ASN A 534 19.09 36.72 8.19
CA ASN A 534 19.34 35.84 9.31
C ASN A 534 18.35 36.17 10.44
N LEU A 535 17.68 35.14 10.94
CA LEU A 535 16.90 35.18 12.18
C LEU A 535 17.62 34.34 13.22
N SER A 536 17.82 34.89 14.41
CA SER A 536 18.45 34.17 15.52
C SER A 536 17.49 34.11 16.69
N ALA A 537 17.40 32.96 17.33
CA ALA A 537 16.62 32.73 18.53
C ALA A 537 17.40 31.88 19.52
N SER A 538 17.01 31.94 20.77
CA SER A 538 17.54 31.12 21.85
C SER A 538 16.40 30.27 22.38
N LEU A 539 16.35 28.99 21.95
CA LEU A 539 15.27 28.08 22.26
C LEU A 539 15.40 27.59 23.70
N LYS A 540 14.43 27.92 24.55
CA LYS A 540 14.45 27.57 25.97
C LYS A 540 14.31 26.07 26.20
N PRO A 541 14.86 25.53 27.31
CA PRO A 541 14.52 24.18 27.75
C PRO A 541 13.01 24.01 27.89
N THR A 542 12.49 22.87 27.48
CA THR A 542 11.08 22.53 27.57
C THR A 542 10.86 21.46 28.65
N GLY A 543 9.62 21.24 29.02
CA GLY A 543 9.23 20.29 30.05
C GLY A 543 8.59 19.03 29.48
N LYS A 544 7.73 18.47 30.31
CA LYS A 544 6.85 17.35 29.96
C LYS A 544 5.41 17.73 30.25
N VAL A 545 4.49 17.21 29.45
CA VAL A 545 3.05 17.37 29.63
C VAL A 545 2.41 16.03 29.96
N VAL A 546 1.32 16.06 30.73
CA VAL A 546 0.52 14.87 31.03
C VAL A 546 -0.26 14.44 29.80
N VAL A 547 -0.28 13.15 29.50
CA VAL A 547 -1.01 12.53 28.41
C VAL A 547 -2.05 11.59 28.98
N GLU A 548 -3.32 11.96 28.83
CA GLU A 548 -4.45 11.08 29.14
C GLU A 548 -4.44 9.81 28.26
N PRO A 549 -4.95 8.65 28.77
CA PRO A 549 -5.70 8.47 30.02
C PRO A 549 -4.87 7.87 31.18
N HIS A 550 -3.57 7.80 31.09
CA HIS A 550 -2.75 6.98 32.02
C HIS A 550 -1.82 7.78 32.92
N ASP A 551 -2.05 9.05 33.15
CA ASP A 551 -1.14 9.92 33.89
C ASP A 551 0.33 9.82 33.43
N SER A 552 0.51 9.46 32.14
CA SER A 552 1.80 9.40 31.49
C SER A 552 2.30 10.78 31.15
N TYR A 553 3.60 10.93 31.04
CA TYR A 553 4.23 12.19 30.61
C TYR A 553 4.91 11.99 29.26
N THR A 554 4.75 12.98 28.38
CA THR A 554 5.50 13.08 27.14
C THR A 554 6.29 14.39 27.07
N ASP A 555 7.24 14.45 26.16
CA ASP A 555 8.07 15.62 25.93
C ASP A 555 7.20 16.77 25.38
N GLU A 556 7.35 17.96 25.97
CA GLU A 556 6.60 19.15 25.60
C GLU A 556 7.18 19.79 24.34
N PHE A 557 6.35 19.92 23.29
CA PHE A 557 6.69 20.72 22.12
C PHE A 557 6.06 22.11 22.23
N VAL A 558 6.90 23.13 22.22
CA VAL A 558 6.48 24.53 22.30
C VAL A 558 6.62 25.23 20.95
N ASN A 559 5.87 26.32 20.76
CA ASN A 559 5.91 27.13 19.54
C ASN A 559 6.36 28.54 19.88
N ASP A 560 7.46 28.98 19.28
CA ASP A 560 8.02 30.32 19.46
C ASP A 560 8.14 31.05 18.12
N ARG A 561 7.87 32.39 18.14
CA ARG A 561 8.18 33.29 17.03
C ARG A 561 9.69 33.54 16.99
N VAL A 562 10.36 33.16 15.91
CA VAL A 562 11.79 33.43 15.71
C VAL A 562 12.00 34.82 15.12
N GLY A 563 11.12 35.25 14.21
CA GLY A 563 11.23 36.55 13.58
C GLY A 563 10.39 36.70 12.31
N THR A 564 10.78 37.65 11.46
CA THR A 564 10.13 37.91 10.18
C THR A 564 11.16 38.08 9.08
N PHE A 565 11.05 37.31 8.02
CA PHE A 565 11.81 37.50 6.78
C PHE A 565 11.12 38.56 5.90
N LYS A 566 11.89 39.33 5.15
CA LYS A 566 11.39 40.28 4.15
C LYS A 566 11.89 39.85 2.77
N PHE A 567 11.07 39.13 2.04
CA PHE A 567 11.43 38.71 0.68
C PHE A 567 11.22 39.85 -0.30
N PRO A 568 12.26 40.26 -1.06
CA PRO A 568 12.19 41.43 -1.96
C PRO A 568 11.36 41.15 -3.22
N LYS A 569 11.23 39.90 -3.63
CA LYS A 569 10.48 39.47 -4.83
C LYS A 569 9.99 38.04 -4.68
N GLU A 570 9.09 37.63 -5.56
CA GLU A 570 8.74 36.24 -5.75
C GLU A 570 9.97 35.43 -6.24
N GLY A 571 10.01 34.12 -5.96
CA GLY A 571 11.09 33.25 -6.43
C GLY A 571 11.48 32.15 -5.45
N PHE A 572 12.47 31.37 -5.88
CA PHE A 572 13.03 30.31 -5.06
C PHE A 572 14.01 30.85 -4.03
N TYR A 573 13.86 30.36 -2.81
CA TYR A 573 14.78 30.65 -1.70
C TYR A 573 15.19 29.35 -1.01
N LYS A 574 16.45 29.32 -0.57
CA LYS A 574 16.97 28.27 0.29
C LYS A 574 16.82 28.74 1.73
N ILE A 575 16.08 27.99 2.54
CA ILE A 575 15.98 28.23 3.98
C ILE A 575 16.83 27.18 4.70
N THR A 576 17.65 27.62 5.65
CA THR A 576 18.47 26.71 6.45
C THR A 576 18.24 26.94 7.93
N LEU A 577 18.32 25.88 8.73
CA LEU A 577 18.41 25.93 10.18
C LEU A 577 19.73 25.35 10.63
N LYS A 578 20.45 26.09 11.47
CA LYS A 578 21.62 25.60 12.21
C LYS A 578 21.38 25.76 13.70
N ALA A 579 21.57 24.69 14.47
CA ALA A 579 21.60 24.71 15.92
C ALA A 579 23.06 24.80 16.38
N ASP A 580 23.35 25.69 17.34
CA ASP A 580 24.67 25.84 17.96
C ASP A 580 24.57 25.38 19.43
N SER A 581 24.57 24.04 19.60
CA SER A 581 24.59 23.42 20.93
C SER A 581 26.00 23.10 21.36
N LYS A 582 26.46 23.70 22.43
CA LYS A 582 27.77 23.44 23.04
C LYS A 582 27.81 22.18 23.93
N GLU A 583 26.63 21.64 24.24
CA GLU A 583 26.45 20.44 25.06
C GLU A 583 25.86 19.31 24.19
N GLN A 584 26.00 18.04 24.59
CA GLN A 584 25.35 16.89 23.95
C GLN A 584 23.82 16.92 24.11
N ALA A 585 23.22 18.09 24.01
CA ALA A 585 21.80 18.31 24.17
C ALA A 585 21.07 18.07 22.86
N GLU A 586 20.01 17.29 22.91
CA GLU A 586 19.16 16.98 21.78
C GLU A 586 18.12 18.07 21.60
N LEU A 587 18.24 18.82 20.51
CA LEU A 587 17.15 19.67 20.03
C LEU A 587 16.26 18.86 19.08
N TRP A 588 14.99 18.75 19.40
CA TRP A 588 13.99 18.09 18.56
C TRP A 588 13.18 19.14 17.81
N LEU A 589 13.19 19.07 16.50
CA LEU A 589 12.45 19.97 15.62
C LEU A 589 11.22 19.25 15.06
N ASN A 590 10.02 19.74 15.38
CA ASN A 590 8.82 19.28 14.71
C ASN A 590 8.67 19.99 13.36
N ARG A 591 8.67 21.33 13.33
CA ARG A 591 8.56 22.11 12.09
C ARG A 591 9.02 23.57 12.28
N ILE A 592 9.30 24.22 11.16
CA ILE A 592 9.33 25.68 11.05
C ILE A 592 8.15 26.07 10.15
N TRP A 593 7.34 27.00 10.62
CA TRP A 593 6.19 27.51 9.88
C TRP A 593 6.51 28.89 9.31
N ILE A 594 6.44 29.03 7.97
CA ILE A 594 6.66 30.30 7.27
C ILE A 594 5.34 30.75 6.67
N ASN A 595 4.83 31.88 7.12
CA ASN A 595 3.55 32.40 6.65
C ASN A 595 3.60 33.90 6.40
N LYS A 596 2.89 34.39 5.37
CA LYS A 596 2.80 35.78 5.02
C LYS A 596 2.17 36.56 6.20
N LYS A 597 2.78 37.71 6.56
CA LYS A 597 2.29 38.57 7.62
C LYS A 597 1.05 39.36 7.17
#